data_24a56c1ba21147f10e81f4a6715ad216
#
_entry.id   24a56c1ba21147f10e81f4a6715ad216
#
_cell.length_a   1.000
_cell.length_b   1.000
_cell.length_c   1.000
_cell.angle_alpha   90.00
_cell.angle_beta   90.00
_cell.angle_gamma   90.00
#
_symmetry.space_group_name_H-M   'P 1'
#
loop_
_entity.id
_entity.type
_entity.pdbx_description
1 polymer ?
#
loop_
_entity_poly.entity_id
_entity_poly.type
_entity_poly.pdbx_seq_one_letter_code
_entity_poly.pdbx_strand_id
1 'polypeptide(L)'
;MPPQGSEARPGHGLHVHHIRPFRDYSYLPGKNEAYRLANEVENLVTLCPSCHRQAEAGQQTRSALGGLAYALSNLAPLYLMCDPADIQSSVDIRNPITRAPTVVIYERIAAGVGFSQRLYELHKELLESALEMVTDCRCHDGCPACVGPPGTIGPDTKESTLSLLKILNERTKE
;
A
#
# COMPACT_ATOMS: atom_id res chain seq x y z
N MET A 1 5.28 1.86 -20.57
CA MET A 1 4.31 1.92 -21.68
C MET A 1 2.96 1.55 -21.11
N PRO A 2 1.89 2.34 -21.28
CA PRO A 2 0.55 1.91 -20.94
C PRO A 2 0.18 0.72 -21.86
N PRO A 3 -0.58 -0.28 -21.38
CA PRO A 3 -1.04 -1.37 -22.23
C PRO A 3 -1.90 -0.78 -23.34
N GLN A 4 -1.56 -1.13 -24.58
CA GLN A 4 -2.34 -0.75 -25.76
C GLN A 4 -3.76 -1.32 -25.58
N GLY A 5 -4.77 -0.48 -25.78
CA GLY A 5 -6.16 -0.79 -25.56
C GLY A 5 -6.56 -2.10 -26.26
N SER A 6 -7.06 -3.04 -25.48
CA SER A 6 -7.72 -4.23 -26.01
C SER A 6 -9.02 -3.77 -26.66
N GLU A 7 -9.16 -3.97 -27.98
CA GLU A 7 -10.43 -3.76 -28.66
C GLU A 7 -11.53 -4.58 -27.96
N ALA A 8 -12.58 -3.89 -27.53
CA ALA A 8 -13.71 -4.51 -26.86
C ALA A 8 -14.38 -5.51 -27.80
N ARG A 9 -14.44 -6.77 -27.41
CA ARG A 9 -15.23 -7.76 -28.13
C ARG A 9 -16.72 -7.39 -28.04
N PRO A 10 -17.51 -7.54 -29.11
CA PRO A 10 -18.95 -7.27 -29.06
C PRO A 10 -19.62 -8.04 -27.91
N GLY A 11 -20.32 -7.32 -27.03
CA GLY A 11 -21.03 -7.90 -25.88
C GLY A 11 -20.36 -7.73 -24.50
N HIS A 12 -19.16 -7.17 -24.40
CA HIS A 12 -18.52 -6.84 -23.14
C HIS A 12 -18.56 -5.32 -22.89
N GLY A 13 -19.27 -4.88 -21.85
CA GLY A 13 -19.30 -3.48 -21.43
C GLY A 13 -17.90 -2.96 -21.12
N LEU A 14 -17.65 -1.69 -21.44
CA LEU A 14 -16.44 -0.99 -21.00
C LEU A 14 -16.72 -0.35 -19.64
N HIS A 15 -15.73 -0.36 -18.76
CA HIS A 15 -15.78 0.28 -17.44
C HIS A 15 -14.92 1.53 -17.47
N VAL A 16 -15.43 2.63 -16.92
CA VAL A 16 -14.64 3.82 -16.66
C VAL A 16 -13.93 3.62 -15.32
N HIS A 17 -12.61 3.71 -15.34
CA HIS A 17 -11.76 3.60 -14.17
C HIS A 17 -11.16 4.96 -13.85
N HIS A 18 -11.24 5.38 -12.59
CA HIS A 18 -10.57 6.58 -12.11
C HIS A 18 -9.12 6.23 -11.78
N ILE A 19 -8.15 6.86 -12.47
CA ILE A 19 -6.71 6.66 -12.24
C ILE A 19 -6.38 7.03 -10.79
N ARG A 20 -6.85 8.19 -10.33
CA ARG A 20 -6.90 8.57 -8.93
C ARG A 20 -8.33 8.34 -8.43
N PRO A 21 -8.55 7.50 -7.41
CA PRO A 21 -9.88 7.16 -6.92
C PRO A 21 -10.73 8.37 -6.54
N PHE A 22 -12.03 8.31 -6.82
CA PHE A 22 -12.98 9.40 -6.56
C PHE A 22 -12.97 9.89 -5.10
N ARG A 23 -12.83 8.97 -4.14
CA ARG A 23 -12.76 9.26 -2.69
C ARG A 23 -11.57 10.15 -2.28
N ASP A 24 -10.47 10.15 -3.05
CA ASP A 24 -9.26 10.94 -2.76
C ASP A 24 -9.43 12.43 -3.06
N TYR A 25 -10.57 12.82 -3.62
CA TYR A 25 -10.91 14.20 -3.92
C TYR A 25 -11.72 14.90 -2.80
N SER A 26 -11.85 14.26 -1.63
CA SER A 26 -12.57 14.83 -0.46
C SER A 26 -13.98 15.33 -0.82
N TYR A 27 -14.73 14.51 -1.55
CA TYR A 27 -16.08 14.86 -1.99
C TYR A 27 -17.00 15.20 -0.80
N LEU A 28 -17.65 16.36 -0.87
CA LEU A 28 -18.68 16.78 0.06
C LEU A 28 -19.99 17.01 -0.71
N PRO A 29 -21.14 16.47 -0.28
CA PRO A 29 -22.42 16.73 -0.92
C PRO A 29 -22.69 18.23 -1.08
N GLY A 30 -23.04 18.64 -2.30
CA GLY A 30 -23.30 20.06 -2.64
C GLY A 30 -22.06 20.89 -3.04
N LYS A 31 -20.84 20.33 -3.00
CA LYS A 31 -19.63 20.97 -3.53
C LYS A 31 -19.17 20.26 -4.81
N ASN A 32 -19.47 20.87 -5.95
CA ASN A 32 -19.25 20.25 -7.27
C ASN A 32 -17.79 20.25 -7.75
N GLU A 33 -16.87 20.98 -7.10
CA GLU A 33 -15.48 21.08 -7.55
C GLU A 33 -14.74 19.75 -7.44
N ALA A 34 -14.83 19.07 -6.30
CA ALA A 34 -14.23 17.75 -6.11
C ALA A 34 -14.79 16.72 -7.10
N TYR A 35 -16.10 16.76 -7.37
CA TYR A 35 -16.74 15.92 -8.38
C TYR A 35 -16.20 16.22 -9.79
N ARG A 36 -16.05 17.48 -10.15
CA ARG A 36 -15.52 17.88 -11.46
C ARG A 36 -14.08 17.43 -11.65
N LEU A 37 -13.21 17.69 -10.65
CA LEU A 37 -11.81 17.30 -10.69
C LEU A 37 -11.62 15.76 -10.77
N ALA A 38 -12.43 15.00 -10.03
CA ALA A 38 -12.38 13.54 -10.08
C ALA A 38 -12.78 12.99 -11.46
N ASN A 39 -13.69 13.66 -12.17
CA ASN A 39 -14.20 13.24 -13.47
C ASN A 39 -13.56 13.99 -14.66
N GLU A 40 -12.43 14.66 -14.47
CA GLU A 40 -11.64 15.19 -15.58
C GLU A 40 -11.13 14.04 -16.47
N VAL A 41 -11.08 14.25 -17.78
CA VAL A 41 -10.74 13.22 -18.77
C VAL A 41 -9.35 12.61 -18.50
N GLU A 42 -8.43 13.43 -18.00
CA GLU A 42 -7.07 13.04 -17.62
C GLU A 42 -7.04 12.05 -16.45
N ASN A 43 -8.09 12.03 -15.63
CA ASN A 43 -8.22 11.09 -14.51
C ASN A 43 -9.03 9.84 -14.88
N LEU A 44 -9.54 9.74 -16.09
CA LEU A 44 -10.40 8.65 -16.51
C LEU A 44 -9.72 7.80 -17.58
N VAL A 45 -9.87 6.49 -17.44
CA VAL A 45 -9.46 5.53 -18.47
C VAL A 45 -10.55 4.50 -18.68
N THR A 46 -10.81 4.18 -19.94
CA THR A 46 -11.79 3.15 -20.29
C THR A 46 -11.10 1.80 -20.39
N LEU A 47 -11.56 0.84 -19.61
CA LEU A 47 -10.98 -0.49 -19.49
C LEU A 47 -12.03 -1.58 -19.75
N CYS A 48 -11.61 -2.69 -20.34
CA CYS A 48 -12.45 -3.90 -20.33
C CYS A 48 -12.54 -4.47 -18.88
N PRO A 49 -13.56 -5.29 -18.58
CA PRO A 49 -13.74 -5.82 -17.19
C PRO A 49 -12.53 -6.53 -16.61
N SER A 50 -11.74 -7.23 -17.42
CA SER A 50 -10.52 -7.90 -16.96
C SER A 50 -9.41 -6.91 -16.62
N CYS A 51 -9.17 -5.90 -17.48
CA CYS A 51 -8.19 -4.85 -17.20
C CYS A 51 -8.59 -3.98 -16.02
N HIS A 52 -9.90 -3.71 -15.84
CA HIS A 52 -10.41 -2.98 -14.70
C HIS A 52 -10.09 -3.71 -13.37
N ARG A 53 -10.39 -5.02 -13.30
CA ARG A 53 -10.02 -5.84 -12.13
C ARG A 53 -8.51 -5.87 -11.86
N GLN A 54 -7.69 -5.94 -12.91
CA GLN A 54 -6.23 -5.90 -12.74
C GLN A 54 -5.73 -4.54 -12.22
N ALA A 55 -6.31 -3.44 -12.68
CA ALA A 55 -5.99 -2.10 -12.18
C ALA A 55 -6.36 -1.95 -10.70
N GLU A 56 -7.55 -2.40 -10.31
CA GLU A 56 -7.99 -2.40 -8.91
C GLU A 56 -7.10 -3.28 -8.02
N ALA A 57 -6.78 -4.50 -8.44
CA ALA A 57 -5.89 -5.40 -7.71
C ALA A 57 -4.48 -4.80 -7.55
N GLY A 58 -3.97 -4.12 -8.58
CA GLY A 58 -2.70 -3.40 -8.51
C GLY A 58 -2.72 -2.24 -7.51
N GLN A 59 -3.81 -1.49 -7.43
CA GLN A 59 -3.99 -0.44 -6.42
C GLN A 59 -4.04 -1.00 -5.01
N GLN A 60 -4.81 -2.04 -4.77
CA GLN A 60 -4.90 -2.72 -3.47
C GLN A 60 -3.54 -3.26 -3.02
N THR A 61 -2.80 -3.90 -3.93
CA THR A 61 -1.45 -4.39 -3.64
C THR A 61 -0.52 -3.24 -3.24
N ARG A 62 -0.56 -2.12 -3.95
CA ARG A 62 0.23 -0.92 -3.61
C ARG A 62 -0.14 -0.37 -2.24
N SER A 63 -1.42 -0.25 -1.95
CA SER A 63 -1.93 0.22 -0.65
C SER A 63 -1.48 -0.70 0.49
N ALA A 64 -1.60 -2.02 0.32
CA ALA A 64 -1.19 -3.00 1.32
C ALA A 64 0.31 -2.95 1.62
N LEU A 65 1.15 -2.92 0.57
CA LEU A 65 2.61 -2.85 0.73
C LEU A 65 3.05 -1.51 1.33
N GLY A 66 2.44 -0.40 0.89
CA GLY A 66 2.76 0.93 1.42
C GLY A 66 2.40 1.05 2.90
N GLY A 67 1.22 0.59 3.30
CA GLY A 67 0.80 0.57 4.70
C GLY A 67 1.66 -0.37 5.56
N LEU A 68 2.04 -1.53 5.03
CA LEU A 68 2.98 -2.45 5.70
C LEU A 68 4.34 -1.78 5.90
N ALA A 69 4.91 -1.18 4.84
CA ALA A 69 6.18 -0.47 4.92
C ALA A 69 6.14 0.65 5.96
N TYR A 70 5.06 1.43 5.98
CA TYR A 70 4.85 2.49 6.97
C TYR A 70 4.80 1.95 8.40
N ALA A 71 3.98 0.94 8.65
CA ALA A 71 3.84 0.31 9.96
C ALA A 71 5.18 -0.24 10.48
N LEU A 72 5.88 -1.01 9.65
CA LEU A 72 7.17 -1.59 10.02
C LEU A 72 8.26 -0.53 10.20
N SER A 73 8.29 0.54 9.40
CA SER A 73 9.24 1.64 9.57
C SER A 73 9.06 2.41 10.88
N ASN A 74 7.83 2.47 11.41
CA ASN A 74 7.57 3.08 12.71
C ASN A 74 7.90 2.14 13.88
N LEU A 75 7.73 0.84 13.71
CA LEU A 75 8.00 -0.16 14.75
C LEU A 75 9.49 -0.54 14.83
N ALA A 76 10.17 -0.67 13.70
CA ALA A 76 11.57 -1.10 13.67
C ALA A 76 12.50 -0.31 14.59
N PRO A 77 12.46 1.03 14.64
CA PRO A 77 13.30 1.81 15.55
C PRO A 77 13.05 1.50 17.03
N LEU A 78 11.82 1.15 17.40
CA LEU A 78 11.49 0.80 18.81
C LEU A 78 12.14 -0.52 19.22
N TYR A 79 12.17 -1.49 18.31
CA TYR A 79 12.81 -2.80 18.53
C TYR A 79 14.34 -2.74 18.51
N LEU A 80 14.87 -1.84 17.70
CA LEU A 80 16.32 -1.66 17.54
C LEU A 80 16.91 -0.65 18.54
N MET A 81 16.04 0.13 19.23
CA MET A 81 16.45 1.27 20.07
C MET A 81 17.38 2.24 19.33
N CYS A 82 17.03 2.58 18.07
CA CYS A 82 17.79 3.48 17.20
C CYS A 82 16.97 4.70 16.80
N ASP A 83 17.63 5.66 16.14
CA ASP A 83 16.93 6.82 15.60
C ASP A 83 16.04 6.38 14.41
N PRO A 84 14.78 6.84 14.30
CA PRO A 84 13.94 6.57 13.14
C PRO A 84 14.58 6.97 11.80
N ALA A 85 15.49 7.94 11.79
CA ALA A 85 16.22 8.34 10.60
C ALA A 85 17.25 7.30 10.11
N ASP A 86 17.64 6.34 10.96
CA ASP A 86 18.60 5.29 10.61
C ASP A 86 17.97 4.16 9.80
N ILE A 87 16.64 4.05 9.80
CA ILE A 87 15.89 3.02 9.10
C ILE A 87 15.08 3.62 7.96
N GLN A 88 15.11 2.97 6.81
CA GLN A 88 14.28 3.31 5.68
C GLN A 88 13.57 2.10 5.11
N SER A 89 12.50 2.35 4.36
CA SER A 89 11.80 1.33 3.59
C SER A 89 11.63 1.73 2.14
N SER A 90 11.54 0.75 1.26
CA SER A 90 11.13 0.91 -0.12
C SER A 90 10.07 -0.12 -0.48
N VAL A 91 9.20 0.24 -1.42
CA VAL A 91 8.10 -0.59 -1.89
C VAL A 91 8.19 -0.75 -3.40
N ASP A 92 8.26 -2.00 -3.85
CA ASP A 92 8.23 -2.36 -5.26
C ASP A 92 7.05 -3.28 -5.53
N ILE A 93 6.16 -2.88 -6.44
CA ILE A 93 5.05 -3.75 -6.89
C ILE A 93 5.57 -4.94 -7.70
N ARG A 94 6.68 -4.75 -8.38
CA ARG A 94 7.36 -5.78 -9.15
C ARG A 94 8.86 -5.61 -9.04
N ASN A 95 9.41 -6.09 -7.95
CA ASN A 95 10.85 -6.01 -7.70
C ASN A 95 11.62 -6.79 -8.79
N PRO A 96 12.68 -6.23 -9.37
CA PRO A 96 13.43 -6.86 -10.47
C PRO A 96 14.12 -8.17 -10.05
N ILE A 97 14.45 -8.32 -8.78
CA ILE A 97 15.14 -9.50 -8.23
C ILE A 97 14.13 -10.60 -7.89
N THR A 98 13.15 -10.29 -7.04
CA THR A 98 12.16 -11.27 -6.55
C THR A 98 11.05 -11.55 -7.58
N ARG A 99 10.86 -10.64 -8.55
CA ARG A 99 9.75 -10.62 -9.52
C ARG A 99 8.35 -10.59 -8.87
N ALA A 100 8.30 -10.24 -7.62
CA ALA A 100 7.11 -10.22 -6.78
C ALA A 100 6.93 -8.86 -6.08
N PRO A 101 5.74 -8.56 -5.56
CA PRO A 101 5.52 -7.41 -4.68
C PRO A 101 6.43 -7.53 -3.46
N THR A 102 7.21 -6.49 -3.18
CA THR A 102 8.27 -6.53 -2.17
C THR A 102 8.31 -5.26 -1.35
N VAL A 103 8.44 -5.41 -0.04
CA VAL A 103 8.84 -4.35 0.89
C VAL A 103 10.25 -4.64 1.35
N VAL A 104 11.13 -3.66 1.25
CA VAL A 104 12.51 -3.76 1.76
C VAL A 104 12.66 -2.75 2.88
N ILE A 105 13.18 -3.20 4.03
CA ILE A 105 13.57 -2.35 5.15
C ILE A 105 15.08 -2.43 5.28
N TYR A 106 15.73 -1.31 5.36
CA TYR A 106 17.20 -1.24 5.36
C TYR A 106 17.71 -0.11 6.25
N GLU A 107 18.94 -0.29 6.73
CA GLU A 107 19.67 0.74 7.47
C GLU A 107 20.32 1.74 6.53
N ARG A 108 20.30 3.03 6.90
CA ARG A 108 20.89 4.12 6.12
C ARG A 108 22.40 4.28 6.32
N ILE A 109 22.94 3.63 7.33
CA ILE A 109 24.37 3.74 7.69
C ILE A 109 25.18 2.94 6.69
N ALA A 110 26.02 3.60 5.91
CA ALA A 110 26.74 3.00 4.77
C ALA A 110 27.66 1.81 5.14
N ALA A 111 28.18 1.78 6.37
CA ALA A 111 29.02 0.67 6.86
C ALA A 111 28.21 -0.49 7.42
N GLY A 112 26.90 -0.27 7.66
CA GLY A 112 26.06 -1.18 8.42
C GLY A 112 26.46 -1.25 9.90
N VAL A 113 25.46 -1.29 10.78
CA VAL A 113 25.67 -1.49 12.22
C VAL A 113 24.96 -2.76 12.72
N GLY A 114 24.43 -3.56 11.79
CA GLY A 114 23.76 -4.83 12.08
C GLY A 114 22.25 -4.69 12.31
N PHE A 115 21.64 -3.55 12.06
CA PHE A 115 20.20 -3.37 12.21
C PHE A 115 19.40 -4.27 11.27
N SER A 116 19.83 -4.40 10.02
CA SER A 116 19.17 -5.27 9.05
C SER A 116 19.17 -6.73 9.46
N GLN A 117 20.28 -7.22 10.01
CA GLN A 117 20.38 -8.58 10.57
C GLN A 117 19.43 -8.73 11.77
N ARG A 118 19.44 -7.77 12.67
CA ARG A 118 18.58 -7.81 13.86
C ARG A 118 17.10 -7.75 13.51
N LEU A 119 16.71 -6.96 12.51
CA LEU A 119 15.34 -6.93 11.98
C LEU A 119 14.92 -8.28 11.38
N TYR A 120 15.83 -8.95 10.69
CA TYR A 120 15.57 -10.29 10.19
C TYR A 120 15.33 -11.29 11.32
N GLU A 121 16.10 -11.23 12.39
CA GLU A 121 15.91 -12.09 13.58
C GLU A 121 14.56 -11.82 14.28
N LEU A 122 14.12 -10.58 14.30
CA LEU A 122 12.89 -10.10 14.95
C LEU A 122 11.68 -10.01 14.01
N HIS A 123 11.77 -10.54 12.79
CA HIS A 123 10.72 -10.31 11.77
C HIS A 123 9.35 -10.84 12.20
N LYS A 124 9.27 -11.93 12.96
CA LYS A 124 8.01 -12.48 13.44
C LYS A 124 7.34 -11.54 14.44
N GLU A 125 8.08 -11.15 15.46
CA GLU A 125 7.61 -10.22 16.49
C GLU A 125 7.20 -8.87 15.90
N LEU A 126 7.92 -8.38 14.89
CA LEU A 126 7.60 -7.15 14.19
C LEU A 126 6.27 -7.27 13.41
N LEU A 127 6.05 -8.39 12.72
CA LEU A 127 4.81 -8.63 11.98
C LEU A 127 3.61 -8.82 12.92
N GLU A 128 3.79 -9.50 14.05
CA GLU A 128 2.75 -9.66 15.08
C GLU A 128 2.38 -8.30 15.68
N SER A 129 3.37 -7.50 16.08
CA SER A 129 3.14 -6.16 16.62
C SER A 129 2.54 -5.20 15.61
N ALA A 130 2.91 -5.31 14.34
CA ALA A 130 2.29 -4.53 13.28
C ALA A 130 0.81 -4.91 13.10
N LEU A 131 0.48 -6.19 13.14
CA LEU A 131 -0.91 -6.67 13.07
C LEU A 131 -1.73 -6.15 14.25
N GLU A 132 -1.21 -6.26 15.47
CA GLU A 132 -1.85 -5.77 16.68
C GLU A 132 -2.07 -4.25 16.62
N MET A 133 -1.03 -3.48 16.34
CA MET A 133 -1.09 -2.02 16.23
C MET A 133 -2.14 -1.55 15.21
N VAL A 134 -2.19 -2.17 14.02
CA VAL A 134 -3.14 -1.76 12.98
C VAL A 134 -4.56 -2.23 13.32
N THR A 135 -4.72 -3.38 13.98
CA THR A 135 -6.02 -3.92 14.40
C THR A 135 -6.64 -3.05 15.49
N ASP A 136 -5.86 -2.67 16.50
CA ASP A 136 -6.34 -1.91 17.67
C ASP A 136 -6.54 -0.43 17.39
N CYS A 137 -6.00 0.06 16.29
CA CYS A 137 -6.16 1.44 15.91
C CYS A 137 -7.62 1.76 15.53
N ARG A 138 -8.22 2.75 16.19
CA ARG A 138 -9.64 3.14 16.01
C ARG A 138 -9.91 3.97 14.74
N CYS A 139 -8.89 4.35 13.97
CA CYS A 139 -9.09 5.08 12.73
C CYS A 139 -9.81 4.22 11.68
N HIS A 140 -10.51 4.87 10.74
CA HIS A 140 -11.23 4.18 9.66
C HIS A 140 -10.30 3.82 8.50
N ASP A 141 -9.62 4.80 7.88
CA ASP A 141 -8.88 4.63 6.62
C ASP A 141 -7.36 4.61 6.78
N GLY A 142 -6.86 4.72 8.02
CA GLY A 142 -5.46 4.89 8.34
C GLY A 142 -5.21 6.19 9.10
N CYS A 143 -4.07 6.28 9.76
CA CYS A 143 -3.61 7.48 10.45
C CYS A 143 -2.09 7.40 10.67
N PRO A 144 -1.42 8.51 11.06
CA PRO A 144 0.02 8.51 11.31
C PRO A 144 0.50 7.49 12.34
N ALA A 145 -0.39 7.01 13.24
CA ALA A 145 -0.04 6.02 14.25
C ALA A 145 -0.11 4.56 13.78
N CYS A 146 -0.64 4.29 12.58
CA CYS A 146 -0.77 2.90 12.09
C CYS A 146 -0.21 2.72 10.67
N VAL A 147 -0.97 3.00 9.62
CA VAL A 147 -0.60 2.73 8.22
C VAL A 147 -0.33 4.00 7.41
N GLY A 148 -0.18 5.14 8.06
CA GLY A 148 -0.01 6.45 7.41
C GLY A 148 -1.33 7.22 7.24
N PRO A 149 -1.24 8.55 6.97
CA PRO A 149 -2.39 9.39 6.75
C PRO A 149 -3.23 8.95 5.55
N PRO A 150 -4.57 9.10 5.60
CA PRO A 150 -5.44 8.79 4.48
C PRO A 150 -5.02 9.51 3.19
N GLY A 151 -5.10 8.82 2.06
CA GLY A 151 -4.80 9.38 0.74
C GLY A 151 -3.31 9.55 0.40
N THR A 152 -2.39 9.31 1.33
CA THR A 152 -0.94 9.42 1.05
C THR A 152 -0.38 8.18 0.37
N ILE A 153 -0.83 7.01 0.75
CA ILE A 153 -0.31 5.72 0.26
C ILE A 153 -1.22 5.17 -0.84
N GLY A 154 -2.51 5.14 -0.60
CA GLY A 154 -3.51 4.66 -1.56
C GLY A 154 -4.88 4.45 -0.91
N PRO A 155 -5.84 3.98 -1.69
CA PRO A 155 -7.18 3.68 -1.19
C PRO A 155 -7.17 2.44 -0.30
N ASP A 156 -8.09 2.39 0.67
CA ASP A 156 -8.32 1.26 1.59
C ASP A 156 -7.03 0.73 2.22
N THR A 157 -6.07 1.64 2.49
CA THR A 157 -4.73 1.27 2.96
C THR A 157 -4.79 0.43 4.21
N LYS A 158 -5.64 0.80 5.19
CA LYS A 158 -5.76 0.05 6.45
C LYS A 158 -6.29 -1.36 6.23
N GLU A 159 -7.38 -1.51 5.50
CA GLU A 159 -7.99 -2.81 5.22
C GLU A 159 -7.07 -3.73 4.42
N SER A 160 -6.45 -3.18 3.36
CA SER A 160 -5.49 -3.90 2.52
C SER A 160 -4.25 -4.33 3.31
N THR A 161 -3.74 -3.47 4.21
CA THR A 161 -2.60 -3.79 5.08
C THR A 161 -2.95 -4.85 6.11
N LEU A 162 -4.13 -4.77 6.75
CA LEU A 162 -4.60 -5.80 7.67
C LEU A 162 -4.71 -7.17 7.01
N SER A 163 -5.27 -7.20 5.80
CA SER A 163 -5.39 -8.44 5.03
C SER A 163 -4.02 -9.06 4.73
N LEU A 164 -3.05 -8.23 4.32
CA LEU A 164 -1.68 -8.67 4.07
C LEU A 164 -0.98 -9.15 5.35
N LEU A 165 -1.08 -8.41 6.45
CA LEU A 165 -0.48 -8.77 7.74
C LEU A 165 -1.02 -10.10 8.27
N LYS A 166 -2.31 -10.39 8.13
CA LYS A 166 -2.89 -11.68 8.51
C LYS A 166 -2.25 -12.83 7.74
N ILE A 167 -2.15 -12.70 6.41
CA ILE A 167 -1.53 -13.72 5.55
C ILE A 167 -0.06 -13.94 5.93
N LEU A 168 0.69 -12.86 6.18
CA LEU A 168 2.11 -12.97 6.55
C LEU A 168 2.28 -13.65 7.92
N ASN A 169 1.47 -13.29 8.92
CA ASN A 169 1.53 -13.90 10.25
C ASN A 169 1.10 -15.39 10.25
N GLU A 170 0.19 -15.79 9.37
CA GLU A 170 -0.16 -17.21 9.21
C GLU A 170 1.04 -18.01 8.68
N ARG A 171 1.74 -17.50 7.68
CA ARG A 171 2.90 -18.17 7.06
C ARG A 171 4.13 -18.22 7.95
N THR A 172 4.28 -17.31 8.89
CA THR A 172 5.43 -17.32 9.83
C THR A 172 5.26 -18.32 10.99
N LYS A 173 4.07 -18.94 11.13
CA LYS A 173 3.77 -19.97 12.13
C LYS A 173 4.06 -21.39 11.64
N GLU A 174 4.28 -21.56 10.34
CA GLU A 174 4.68 -22.84 9.73
C GLU A 174 6.21 -22.98 9.78
#